data_4d47aafc3419c3c1df5985ef49d0c91f
#
_entry.id   4d47aafc3419c3c1df5985ef49d0c91f
#
_cell.length_a   1.000
_cell.length_b   1.000
_cell.length_c   1.000
_cell.angle_alpha   90.00
_cell.angle_beta   90.00
_cell.angle_gamma   90.00
#
_symmetry.space_group_name_H-M   'P 1'
#
loop_
_entity.id
_entity.type
_entity.pdbx_description
1 polymer ?
#
loop_
_entity_poly.entity_id
_entity_poly.type
_entity_poly.pdbx_seq_one_letter_code
_entity_poly.pdbx_strand_id
1 'polypeptide(L)'
;MNFVFISPHFPYTYWQFCNHLKQNGVQVLGIADAPYDSLPNELRESLTEYYRVESLKNYDEVYRGVAYFAFRYGRIDWIESNNEYWLEQDARLRTDFNVSTGIRSDRIRSIKEKSEMKKYYAQGGIPTARQIRAAEGQEAVRQFALQVGYPIIAKPDVGVGASGTYKIEDDRGLQRFYDEVGDYKNYVAEEFITGEICSYDAIIDANGNALFESMTVWPPSIMDIVNLRLDLSYYVDREIPESLRELGRRTVKAFGIWNRFVHLEFFRLDSDREGLGRKGDFVALEVNMRPAGGYTPDMINYAHSIDVYKIWADMVAFGESQTQLGVQLYCAFASRRDIYQYLHSHEEVLARYGDRMVMCERMPELFSAAMGQQMYTVRLQTMEEVNDFVSFVHDKKL
;
A
#
# COMPACT_ATOMS: atom_id res chain seq x y z
N MET A 1 -7.72 -27.12 1.17
CA MET A 1 -7.37 -25.90 1.94
C MET A 1 -8.57 -24.99 1.95
N ASN A 2 -8.95 -24.46 3.12
CA ASN A 2 -10.08 -23.53 3.31
C ASN A 2 -9.54 -22.13 3.57
N PHE A 3 -9.79 -21.23 2.65
CA PHE A 3 -9.34 -19.84 2.69
C PHE A 3 -10.54 -18.92 2.90
N VAL A 4 -10.57 -18.18 4.00
CA VAL A 4 -11.56 -17.13 4.25
C VAL A 4 -11.00 -15.80 3.76
N PHE A 5 -11.66 -15.22 2.74
CA PHE A 5 -11.32 -13.91 2.19
C PHE A 5 -12.29 -12.85 2.74
N ILE A 6 -11.77 -11.90 3.52
CA ILE A 6 -12.54 -10.79 4.09
C ILE A 6 -12.58 -9.65 3.07
N SER A 7 -13.77 -9.11 2.78
CA SER A 7 -13.96 -8.02 1.82
C SER A 7 -13.42 -8.31 0.40
N PRO A 8 -13.75 -9.47 -0.22
CA PRO A 8 -13.18 -9.82 -1.53
C PRO A 8 -13.68 -8.91 -2.67
N HIS A 9 -14.70 -8.10 -2.45
CA HIS A 9 -15.29 -7.16 -3.40
C HIS A 9 -14.57 -5.82 -3.49
N PHE A 10 -13.66 -5.53 -2.54
CA PHE A 10 -12.93 -4.26 -2.49
C PHE A 10 -11.49 -4.43 -1.98
N PRO A 11 -10.48 -3.90 -2.72
CA PRO A 11 -10.52 -3.24 -4.04
C PRO A 11 -11.17 -4.08 -5.14
N TYR A 12 -11.68 -3.38 -6.17
CA TYR A 12 -12.45 -4.00 -7.25
C TYR A 12 -11.71 -5.13 -7.99
N THR A 13 -10.39 -5.06 -8.06
CA THR A 13 -9.52 -6.05 -8.72
C THR A 13 -9.26 -7.32 -7.90
N TYR A 14 -9.68 -7.37 -6.62
CA TYR A 14 -9.34 -8.47 -5.70
C TYR A 14 -10.02 -9.81 -6.02
N TRP A 15 -11.04 -9.80 -6.90
CA TRP A 15 -11.56 -11.05 -7.45
C TRP A 15 -10.48 -11.89 -8.12
N GLN A 16 -9.41 -11.29 -8.64
CA GLN A 16 -8.29 -11.99 -9.27
C GLN A 16 -7.54 -12.88 -8.26
N PHE A 17 -7.32 -12.43 -7.03
CA PHE A 17 -6.80 -13.28 -5.95
C PHE A 17 -7.71 -14.49 -5.71
N CYS A 18 -9.02 -14.26 -5.62
CA CYS A 18 -10.00 -15.32 -5.41
C CYS A 18 -10.01 -16.32 -6.57
N ASN A 19 -9.95 -15.83 -7.80
CA ASN A 19 -9.95 -16.65 -9.01
C ASN A 19 -8.74 -17.58 -9.07
N HIS A 20 -7.53 -17.05 -8.84
CA HIS A 20 -6.32 -17.84 -8.86
C HIS A 20 -6.24 -18.84 -7.70
N LEU A 21 -6.71 -18.48 -6.51
CA LEU A 21 -6.86 -19.42 -5.41
C LEU A 21 -7.76 -20.59 -5.79
N LYS A 22 -8.92 -20.31 -6.41
CA LYS A 22 -9.85 -21.34 -6.86
C LYS A 22 -9.25 -22.24 -7.95
N GLN A 23 -8.54 -21.64 -8.92
CA GLN A 23 -7.82 -22.39 -9.96
C GLN A 23 -6.76 -23.33 -9.37
N ASN A 24 -6.13 -22.94 -8.25
CA ASN A 24 -5.19 -23.77 -7.50
C ASN A 24 -5.87 -24.80 -6.59
N GLY A 25 -7.19 -24.98 -6.68
CA GLY A 25 -7.95 -25.97 -5.90
C GLY A 25 -8.24 -25.56 -4.45
N VAL A 26 -8.08 -24.29 -4.10
CA VAL A 26 -8.41 -23.75 -2.78
C VAL A 26 -9.91 -23.47 -2.69
N GLN A 27 -10.54 -23.80 -1.58
CA GLN A 27 -11.92 -23.40 -1.29
C GLN A 27 -11.93 -21.95 -0.81
N VAL A 28 -12.41 -21.04 -1.66
CA VAL A 28 -12.45 -19.61 -1.40
C VAL A 28 -13.78 -19.22 -0.79
N LEU A 29 -13.77 -18.86 0.48
CA LEU A 29 -14.94 -18.58 1.32
C LEU A 29 -15.00 -17.06 1.59
N GLY A 30 -15.86 -16.35 0.89
CA GLY A 30 -15.94 -14.88 0.95
C GLY A 30 -16.84 -14.38 2.09
N ILE A 31 -16.39 -13.38 2.86
CA ILE A 31 -17.21 -12.64 3.81
C ILE A 31 -17.22 -11.17 3.45
N ALA A 32 -18.39 -10.58 3.24
CA ALA A 32 -18.52 -9.14 3.02
C ALA A 32 -19.92 -8.62 3.39
N ASP A 33 -20.09 -7.30 3.40
CA ASP A 33 -21.37 -6.63 3.66
C ASP A 33 -22.13 -6.24 2.36
N ALA A 34 -21.51 -6.39 1.20
CA ALA A 34 -22.17 -6.17 -0.08
C ALA A 34 -23.25 -7.24 -0.35
N PRO A 35 -24.43 -6.88 -0.93
CA PRO A 35 -25.39 -7.85 -1.40
C PRO A 35 -24.79 -8.77 -2.46
N TYR A 36 -25.11 -10.07 -2.41
CA TYR A 36 -24.55 -11.05 -3.36
C TYR A 36 -24.80 -10.67 -4.82
N ASP A 37 -26.00 -10.18 -5.14
CA ASP A 37 -26.38 -9.80 -6.50
C ASP A 37 -25.67 -8.54 -7.01
N SER A 38 -25.06 -7.74 -6.10
CA SER A 38 -24.24 -6.58 -6.47
C SER A 38 -22.77 -6.92 -6.72
N LEU A 39 -22.34 -8.14 -6.40
CA LEU A 39 -20.96 -8.58 -6.66
C LEU A 39 -20.73 -8.77 -8.16
N PRO A 40 -19.54 -8.41 -8.68
CA PRO A 40 -19.15 -8.72 -10.04
C PRO A 40 -19.28 -10.22 -10.34
N ASN A 41 -19.62 -10.57 -11.58
CA ASN A 41 -19.74 -11.96 -12.01
C ASN A 41 -18.44 -12.74 -11.75
N GLU A 42 -17.30 -12.13 -12.08
CA GLU A 42 -15.96 -12.70 -11.89
C GLU A 42 -15.71 -13.07 -10.44
N LEU A 43 -16.13 -12.23 -9.50
CA LEU A 43 -16.01 -12.54 -8.08
C LEU A 43 -16.95 -13.67 -7.67
N ARG A 44 -18.23 -13.63 -8.08
CA ARG A 44 -19.20 -14.70 -7.75
C ARG A 44 -18.73 -16.06 -8.24
N GLU A 45 -18.18 -16.11 -9.46
CA GLU A 45 -17.62 -17.33 -10.05
C GLU A 45 -16.33 -17.80 -9.36
N SER A 46 -15.59 -16.88 -8.74
CA SER A 46 -14.33 -17.17 -8.04
C SER A 46 -14.54 -17.69 -6.61
N LEU A 47 -15.70 -17.47 -6.01
CA LEU A 47 -16.00 -17.93 -4.66
C LEU A 47 -16.54 -19.37 -4.66
N THR A 48 -16.24 -20.14 -3.60
CA THR A 48 -16.89 -21.42 -3.29
C THR A 48 -18.21 -21.17 -2.59
N GLU A 49 -18.22 -20.25 -1.63
CA GLU A 49 -19.41 -19.79 -0.91
C GLU A 49 -19.22 -18.34 -0.45
N TYR A 50 -20.32 -17.64 -0.27
CA TYR A 50 -20.35 -16.25 0.20
C TYR A 50 -21.24 -16.12 1.42
N TYR A 51 -20.71 -15.52 2.48
CA TYR A 51 -21.44 -15.19 3.70
C TYR A 51 -21.59 -13.68 3.82
N ARG A 52 -22.82 -13.18 3.74
CA ARG A 52 -23.10 -11.76 3.91
C ARG A 52 -23.25 -11.41 5.38
N VAL A 53 -22.58 -10.34 5.82
CA VAL A 53 -22.78 -9.68 7.10
C VAL A 53 -23.51 -8.36 6.89
N GLU A 54 -24.12 -7.78 7.92
CA GLU A 54 -24.71 -6.44 7.82
C GLU A 54 -23.62 -5.37 7.80
N SER A 55 -22.51 -5.58 8.54
CA SER A 55 -21.35 -4.69 8.52
C SER A 55 -20.08 -5.46 8.81
N LEU A 56 -19.09 -5.30 7.94
CA LEU A 56 -17.72 -5.81 8.19
C LEU A 56 -17.05 -5.16 9.42
N LYS A 57 -17.55 -4.01 9.90
CA LYS A 57 -17.08 -3.36 11.14
C LYS A 57 -17.58 -4.08 12.39
N ASN A 58 -18.63 -4.88 12.29
CA ASN A 58 -19.13 -5.69 13.38
C ASN A 58 -18.37 -7.00 13.49
N TYR A 59 -17.39 -7.04 14.38
CA TYR A 59 -16.54 -8.22 14.57
C TYR A 59 -17.32 -9.50 14.83
N ASP A 60 -18.38 -9.44 15.66
CA ASP A 60 -19.15 -10.62 16.04
C ASP A 60 -19.90 -11.24 14.86
N GLU A 61 -20.35 -10.43 13.90
CA GLU A 61 -20.96 -10.92 12.67
C GLU A 61 -19.93 -11.63 11.77
N VAL A 62 -18.75 -11.02 11.59
CA VAL A 62 -17.66 -11.62 10.82
C VAL A 62 -17.16 -12.92 11.47
N TYR A 63 -17.00 -12.91 12.80
CA TYR A 63 -16.64 -14.11 13.57
C TYR A 63 -17.64 -15.27 13.34
N ARG A 64 -18.97 -14.97 13.37
CA ARG A 64 -20.00 -15.99 13.07
C ARG A 64 -19.91 -16.51 11.65
N GLY A 65 -19.57 -15.66 10.69
CA GLY A 65 -19.33 -16.07 9.30
C GLY A 65 -18.15 -17.05 9.20
N VAL A 66 -17.03 -16.75 9.88
CA VAL A 66 -15.88 -17.69 9.93
C VAL A 66 -16.25 -18.99 10.65
N ALA A 67 -17.00 -18.90 11.76
CA ALA A 67 -17.49 -20.08 12.50
C ALA A 67 -18.44 -20.97 11.66
N TYR A 68 -19.33 -20.34 10.88
CA TYR A 68 -20.19 -21.03 9.93
C TYR A 68 -19.38 -21.79 8.89
N PHE A 69 -18.35 -21.17 8.30
CA PHE A 69 -17.48 -21.84 7.35
C PHE A 69 -16.67 -22.97 8.00
N ALA A 70 -16.16 -22.74 9.23
CA ALA A 70 -15.46 -23.78 9.97
C ALA A 70 -16.35 -25.00 10.26
N PHE A 71 -17.63 -24.79 10.59
CA PHE A 71 -18.61 -25.87 10.77
C PHE A 71 -18.87 -26.62 9.47
N ARG A 72 -19.01 -25.90 8.35
CA ARG A 72 -19.43 -26.47 7.07
C ARG A 72 -18.28 -27.15 6.30
N TYR A 73 -17.08 -26.56 6.33
CA TYR A 73 -15.92 -26.97 5.52
C TYR A 73 -14.78 -27.55 6.34
N GLY A 74 -14.89 -27.53 7.66
CA GLY A 74 -13.83 -27.95 8.55
C GLY A 74 -12.84 -26.84 8.87
N ARG A 75 -11.64 -27.20 9.29
CA ARG A 75 -10.61 -26.26 9.73
C ARG A 75 -10.37 -25.16 8.69
N ILE A 76 -10.29 -23.91 9.15
CA ILE A 76 -9.86 -22.78 8.35
C ILE A 76 -8.34 -22.71 8.36
N ASP A 77 -7.73 -22.71 7.18
CA ASP A 77 -6.28 -22.69 7.00
C ASP A 77 -5.74 -21.28 6.85
N TRP A 78 -6.52 -20.38 6.21
CA TRP A 78 -6.16 -18.98 5.96
C TRP A 78 -7.33 -18.04 6.24
N ILE A 79 -7.00 -16.84 6.77
CA ILE A 79 -7.91 -15.70 6.88
C ILE A 79 -7.15 -14.47 6.42
N GLU A 80 -7.62 -13.78 5.38
CA GLU A 80 -6.93 -12.63 4.80
C GLU A 80 -7.89 -11.69 4.09
N SER A 81 -7.60 -10.38 4.15
CA SER A 81 -8.28 -9.37 3.35
C SER A 81 -7.39 -8.73 2.29
N ASN A 82 -6.06 -8.82 2.44
CA ASN A 82 -5.08 -8.05 1.68
C ASN A 82 -5.36 -6.52 1.72
N ASN A 83 -5.99 -6.03 2.78
CA ASN A 83 -6.47 -4.66 2.89
C ASN A 83 -6.07 -4.05 4.24
N GLU A 84 -5.42 -2.87 4.20
CA GLU A 84 -4.91 -2.16 5.38
C GLU A 84 -5.99 -1.92 6.45
N TYR A 85 -7.21 -1.63 6.01
CA TYR A 85 -8.32 -1.32 6.92
C TYR A 85 -8.71 -2.53 7.78
N TRP A 86 -8.59 -3.76 7.26
CA TRP A 86 -9.02 -4.98 7.93
C TRP A 86 -7.90 -5.76 8.63
N LEU A 87 -6.63 -5.34 8.51
CA LEU A 87 -5.48 -6.10 9.06
C LEU A 87 -5.61 -6.45 10.55
N GLU A 88 -6.14 -5.54 11.36
CA GLU A 88 -6.32 -5.77 12.79
C GLU A 88 -7.42 -6.80 13.05
N GLN A 89 -8.53 -6.70 12.33
CA GLN A 89 -9.61 -7.69 12.37
C GLN A 89 -9.15 -9.07 11.89
N ASP A 90 -8.39 -9.11 10.78
CA ASP A 90 -7.81 -10.35 10.28
C ASP A 90 -6.89 -11.01 11.31
N ALA A 91 -6.04 -10.22 11.98
CA ALA A 91 -5.15 -10.71 13.04
C ALA A 91 -5.93 -11.27 14.24
N ARG A 92 -7.03 -10.62 14.64
CA ARG A 92 -7.92 -11.08 15.70
C ARG A 92 -8.63 -12.37 15.31
N LEU A 93 -9.18 -12.46 14.11
CA LEU A 93 -9.81 -13.69 13.61
C LEU A 93 -8.81 -14.84 13.53
N ARG A 94 -7.57 -14.61 13.08
CA ARG A 94 -6.52 -15.65 13.09
C ARG A 94 -6.20 -16.14 14.50
N THR A 95 -6.22 -15.24 15.47
CA THR A 95 -6.01 -15.59 16.89
C THR A 95 -7.16 -16.48 17.39
N ASP A 96 -8.40 -16.05 17.20
CA ASP A 96 -9.60 -16.71 17.73
C ASP A 96 -9.84 -18.09 17.08
N PHE A 97 -9.54 -18.24 15.78
CA PHE A 97 -9.66 -19.51 15.05
C PHE A 97 -8.38 -20.34 14.98
N ASN A 98 -7.33 -19.93 15.71
CA ASN A 98 -6.02 -20.60 15.74
C ASN A 98 -5.41 -20.81 14.34
N VAL A 99 -5.55 -19.83 13.45
CA VAL A 99 -4.93 -19.80 12.12
C VAL A 99 -3.51 -19.25 12.24
N SER A 100 -2.51 -19.98 11.72
CA SER A 100 -1.09 -19.61 11.86
C SER A 100 -0.46 -19.02 10.60
N THR A 101 -1.22 -18.89 9.51
CA THR A 101 -0.76 -18.41 8.21
C THR A 101 -0.85 -16.87 8.12
N GLY A 102 -0.18 -16.16 9.03
CA GLY A 102 -0.16 -14.71 9.07
C GLY A 102 -0.05 -14.14 10.48
N ILE A 103 0.03 -12.81 10.56
CA ILE A 103 0.20 -12.09 11.81
C ILE A 103 -1.07 -12.19 12.65
N ARG A 104 -0.91 -12.47 13.95
CA ARG A 104 -1.96 -12.53 14.97
C ARG A 104 -1.98 -11.26 15.83
N SER A 105 -2.96 -11.17 16.73
CA SER A 105 -3.19 -9.99 17.59
C SER A 105 -2.01 -9.61 18.46
N ASP A 106 -1.18 -10.57 18.88
CA ASP A 106 0.01 -10.33 19.70
C ASP A 106 1.10 -9.52 18.98
N ARG A 107 1.10 -9.52 17.64
CA ARG A 107 2.11 -8.84 16.82
C ARG A 107 1.57 -7.69 15.97
N ILE A 108 0.25 -7.47 15.92
CA ILE A 108 -0.36 -6.50 15.00
C ILE A 108 0.14 -5.06 15.22
N ARG A 109 0.45 -4.69 16.47
CA ARG A 109 0.96 -3.36 16.80
C ARG A 109 2.26 -3.01 16.09
N SER A 110 3.15 -3.99 15.89
CA SER A 110 4.43 -3.79 15.21
C SER A 110 4.31 -3.31 13.77
N ILE A 111 3.13 -3.50 13.14
CA ILE A 111 2.86 -3.15 11.76
C ILE A 111 1.73 -2.11 11.59
N LYS A 112 1.12 -1.68 12.68
CA LYS A 112 0.06 -0.66 12.69
C LYS A 112 0.49 0.63 13.38
N GLU A 113 1.30 0.54 14.44
CA GLU A 113 1.77 1.70 15.19
C GLU A 113 3.14 2.14 14.70
N LYS A 114 3.22 3.37 14.15
CA LYS A 114 4.47 3.94 13.62
C LYS A 114 5.56 4.03 14.70
N SER A 115 5.16 4.29 15.95
CA SER A 115 6.08 4.29 17.10
C SER A 115 6.66 2.91 17.40
N GLU A 116 5.89 1.84 17.21
CA GLU A 116 6.38 0.47 17.39
C GLU A 116 7.28 0.03 16.22
N MET A 117 6.96 0.42 14.98
CA MET A 117 7.79 0.11 13.80
C MET A 117 9.25 0.54 14.00
N LYS A 118 9.50 1.67 14.69
CA LYS A 118 10.88 2.18 14.94
C LYS A 118 11.77 1.19 15.67
N LYS A 119 11.22 0.37 16.56
CA LYS A 119 11.97 -0.66 17.30
C LYS A 119 12.48 -1.74 16.36
N TYR A 120 11.65 -2.17 15.41
CA TYR A 120 12.02 -3.18 14.43
C TYR A 120 13.01 -2.65 13.40
N TYR A 121 12.84 -1.41 12.96
CA TYR A 121 13.83 -0.75 12.10
C TYR A 121 15.20 -0.65 12.79
N ALA A 122 15.22 -0.23 14.06
CA ALA A 122 16.47 -0.17 14.84
C ALA A 122 17.13 -1.53 15.01
N GLN A 123 16.36 -2.59 15.32
CA GLN A 123 16.88 -3.97 15.43
C GLN A 123 17.46 -4.47 14.11
N GLY A 124 16.87 -4.10 12.98
CA GLY A 124 17.35 -4.43 11.65
C GLY A 124 18.49 -3.54 11.14
N GLY A 125 18.90 -2.52 11.88
CA GLY A 125 19.86 -1.51 11.41
C GLY A 125 19.35 -0.75 10.17
N ILE A 126 18.03 -0.54 10.06
CA ILE A 126 17.37 0.09 8.92
C ILE A 126 17.24 1.58 9.21
N PRO A 127 17.79 2.48 8.38
CA PRO A 127 17.67 3.92 8.58
C PRO A 127 16.21 4.36 8.47
N THR A 128 15.77 5.19 9.40
CA THR A 128 14.40 5.74 9.45
C THR A 128 14.41 7.09 10.16
N ALA A 129 13.43 7.96 9.85
CA ALA A 129 13.29 9.26 10.52
C ALA A 129 13.32 9.11 12.04
N ARG A 130 14.03 10.01 12.73
CA ARG A 130 13.98 10.11 14.19
C ARG A 130 12.57 10.49 14.61
N GLN A 131 12.13 10.01 15.76
CA GLN A 131 10.74 10.14 16.18
C GLN A 131 10.62 10.37 17.69
N ILE A 132 9.59 11.11 18.10
CA ILE A 132 9.13 11.26 19.49
C ILE A 132 7.60 11.13 19.52
N ARG A 133 7.02 10.63 20.61
CA ARG A 133 5.56 10.65 20.79
C ARG A 133 5.10 12.02 21.24
N ALA A 134 4.04 12.55 20.62
CA ALA A 134 3.47 13.83 21.03
C ALA A 134 2.91 13.80 22.47
N ALA A 135 2.54 12.60 22.96
CA ALA A 135 2.13 12.37 24.35
C ALA A 135 3.20 12.72 25.41
N GLU A 136 4.49 12.81 25.02
CA GLU A 136 5.56 13.24 25.91
C GLU A 136 5.51 14.73 26.26
N GLY A 137 4.66 15.47 25.59
CA GLY A 137 4.35 16.86 25.85
C GLY A 137 5.06 17.84 24.91
N GLN A 138 4.50 19.04 24.82
CA GLN A 138 4.93 20.06 23.87
C GLN A 138 6.41 20.45 24.02
N GLU A 139 6.90 20.60 25.26
CA GLU A 139 8.29 20.99 25.48
C GLU A 139 9.27 19.88 25.07
N ALA A 140 8.93 18.59 25.29
CA ALA A 140 9.75 17.48 24.84
C ALA A 140 9.81 17.45 23.30
N VAL A 141 8.70 17.65 22.61
CA VAL A 141 8.65 17.73 21.13
C VAL A 141 9.41 18.97 20.63
N ARG A 142 9.36 20.09 21.34
CA ARG A 142 10.16 21.29 20.99
C ARG A 142 11.66 20.99 21.09
N GLN A 143 12.10 20.34 22.15
CA GLN A 143 13.52 19.95 22.29
C GLN A 143 13.95 18.95 21.20
N PHE A 144 13.08 18.00 20.83
CA PHE A 144 13.29 17.11 19.70
C PHE A 144 13.42 17.90 18.38
N ALA A 145 12.53 18.87 18.12
CA ALA A 145 12.60 19.72 16.92
C ALA A 145 13.89 20.55 16.86
N LEU A 146 14.42 21.02 18.00
CA LEU A 146 15.72 21.71 18.04
C LEU A 146 16.90 20.77 17.69
N GLN A 147 16.78 19.48 17.98
CA GLN A 147 17.83 18.48 17.67
C GLN A 147 17.81 18.06 16.18
N VAL A 148 16.60 17.89 15.60
CA VAL A 148 16.46 17.38 14.22
C VAL A 148 16.36 18.50 13.19
N GLY A 149 16.04 19.73 13.63
CA GLY A 149 15.72 20.88 12.80
C GLY A 149 14.23 20.94 12.42
N TYR A 150 13.70 22.15 12.28
CA TYR A 150 12.43 22.38 11.64
C TYR A 150 12.58 22.30 10.11
N PRO A 151 11.51 21.92 9.35
CA PRO A 151 10.21 21.48 9.84
C PRO A 151 10.26 20.07 10.43
N ILE A 152 9.25 19.73 11.26
CA ILE A 152 8.94 18.37 11.69
C ILE A 152 7.56 17.97 11.18
N ILE A 153 7.27 16.67 11.13
CA ILE A 153 5.97 16.12 10.73
C ILE A 153 5.29 15.52 11.95
N ALA A 154 4.09 15.99 12.30
CA ALA A 154 3.23 15.32 13.26
C ALA A 154 2.13 14.54 12.51
N LYS A 155 1.99 13.24 12.82
CA LYS A 155 1.03 12.33 12.15
C LYS A 155 0.45 11.35 13.16
N PRO A 156 -0.79 10.81 12.92
CA PRO A 156 -1.35 9.78 13.78
C PRO A 156 -0.43 8.55 13.87
N ASP A 157 -0.26 8.00 15.06
CA ASP A 157 0.53 6.79 15.29
C ASP A 157 -0.08 5.59 14.56
N VAL A 158 -1.42 5.52 14.53
CA VAL A 158 -2.20 4.56 13.74
C VAL A 158 -3.05 5.32 12.72
N GLY A 159 -3.00 4.91 11.45
CA GLY A 159 -3.77 5.54 10.38
C GLY A 159 -3.26 5.14 9.01
N VAL A 160 -4.05 5.42 7.98
CA VAL A 160 -3.74 5.14 6.58
C VAL A 160 -3.71 6.43 5.77
N GLY A 161 -2.76 6.53 4.86
CA GLY A 161 -2.59 7.72 4.02
C GLY A 161 -2.10 8.93 4.80
N ALA A 162 -2.18 10.12 4.17
CA ALA A 162 -1.68 11.37 4.73
C ALA A 162 -2.71 12.12 5.60
N SER A 163 -3.86 11.52 5.91
CA SER A 163 -4.91 12.17 6.69
C SER A 163 -4.43 12.49 8.11
N GLY A 164 -4.69 13.72 8.55
CA GLY A 164 -4.27 14.18 9.88
C GLY A 164 -2.76 14.43 10.01
N THR A 165 -2.03 14.57 8.91
CA THR A 165 -0.60 14.88 8.93
C THR A 165 -0.39 16.40 8.91
N TYR A 166 0.44 16.89 9.84
CA TYR A 166 0.77 18.30 10.02
C TYR A 166 2.26 18.53 9.78
N LYS A 167 2.60 19.44 8.87
CA LYS A 167 3.93 19.98 8.74
C LYS A 167 4.09 21.17 9.68
N ILE A 168 4.97 21.06 10.65
CA ILE A 168 5.22 22.04 11.70
C ILE A 168 6.54 22.74 11.38
N GLU A 169 6.50 24.01 11.04
CA GLU A 169 7.64 24.75 10.50
C GLU A 169 8.42 25.54 11.57
N ASP A 170 7.79 25.79 12.72
CA ASP A 170 8.36 26.56 13.82
C ASP A 170 7.64 26.30 15.16
N ASP A 171 8.11 26.95 16.22
CA ASP A 171 7.52 26.87 17.56
C ASP A 171 6.05 27.35 17.60
N ARG A 172 5.65 28.29 16.74
CA ARG A 172 4.26 28.76 16.67
C ARG A 172 3.36 27.70 16.03
N GLY A 173 3.87 27.02 15.00
CA GLY A 173 3.20 25.87 14.41
C GLY A 173 3.04 24.72 15.41
N LEU A 174 4.05 24.47 16.24
CA LEU A 174 4.00 23.47 17.28
C LEU A 174 2.96 23.82 18.36
N GLN A 175 2.90 25.08 18.78
CA GLN A 175 1.87 25.55 19.73
C GLN A 175 0.47 25.32 19.16
N ARG A 176 0.22 25.76 17.91
CA ARG A 176 -1.08 25.55 17.26
C ARG A 176 -1.47 24.07 17.17
N PHE A 177 -0.52 23.19 16.84
CA PHE A 177 -0.79 21.76 16.83
C PHE A 177 -1.33 21.25 18.18
N TYR A 178 -0.72 21.63 19.31
CA TYR A 178 -1.19 21.23 20.64
C TYR A 178 -2.49 21.90 21.06
N ASP A 179 -2.77 23.11 20.58
CA ASP A 179 -4.00 23.84 20.90
C ASP A 179 -5.21 23.32 20.11
N GLU A 180 -5.00 22.93 18.85
CA GLU A 180 -6.08 22.61 17.91
C GLU A 180 -6.35 21.11 17.80
N VAL A 181 -5.34 20.26 18.00
CA VAL A 181 -5.47 18.79 17.85
C VAL A 181 -5.83 18.15 19.20
N GLY A 182 -7.14 17.93 19.42
CA GLY A 182 -7.65 17.41 20.70
C GLY A 182 -7.10 16.02 21.08
N ASP A 183 -6.73 15.20 20.09
CA ASP A 183 -6.22 13.82 20.28
C ASP A 183 -4.72 13.70 19.98
N TYR A 184 -3.93 14.75 20.24
CA TYR A 184 -2.48 14.77 19.97
C TYR A 184 -1.72 13.61 20.65
N LYS A 185 -2.26 13.02 21.71
CA LYS A 185 -1.63 11.90 22.42
C LYS A 185 -1.45 10.65 21.55
N ASN A 186 -2.26 10.51 20.51
CA ASN A 186 -2.19 9.45 19.52
C ASN A 186 -1.32 9.82 18.30
N TYR A 187 -0.52 10.89 18.43
CA TYR A 187 0.38 11.35 17.38
C TYR A 187 1.84 11.05 17.70
N VAL A 188 2.60 10.93 16.64
CA VAL A 188 4.07 10.94 16.66
C VAL A 188 4.57 12.17 15.89
N ALA A 189 5.67 12.76 16.37
CA ALA A 189 6.40 13.78 15.65
C ALA A 189 7.69 13.19 15.10
N GLU A 190 7.95 13.41 13.81
CA GLU A 190 9.11 12.87 13.10
C GLU A 190 9.94 13.98 12.46
N GLU A 191 11.23 13.72 12.34
CA GLU A 191 12.14 14.45 11.48
C GLU A 191 11.60 14.52 10.05
N PHE A 192 11.59 15.70 9.44
CA PHE A 192 11.15 15.87 8.06
C PHE A 192 12.24 15.41 7.09
N ILE A 193 11.94 14.41 6.30
CA ILE A 193 12.83 13.89 5.26
C ILE A 193 12.37 14.42 3.92
N THR A 194 13.31 14.93 3.13
CA THR A 194 13.10 15.28 1.72
C THR A 194 13.64 14.18 0.82
N GLY A 195 12.90 13.88 -0.23
CA GLY A 195 13.26 12.82 -1.16
C GLY A 195 12.06 12.31 -1.94
N GLU A 196 12.32 11.43 -2.87
CA GLU A 196 11.29 10.76 -3.65
C GLU A 196 10.74 9.57 -2.88
N ILE A 197 9.43 9.47 -2.77
CA ILE A 197 8.79 8.30 -2.15
C ILE A 197 8.80 7.15 -3.15
N CYS A 198 9.26 6.02 -2.70
CA CYS A 198 9.20 4.77 -3.44
C CYS A 198 8.84 3.59 -2.53
N SER A 199 8.47 2.47 -3.12
CA SER A 199 8.19 1.25 -2.37
C SER A 199 9.04 0.09 -2.84
N TYR A 200 9.27 -0.85 -1.92
CA TYR A 200 9.60 -2.23 -2.20
C TYR A 200 8.31 -3.03 -2.07
N ASP A 201 7.82 -3.53 -3.22
CA ASP A 201 6.61 -4.35 -3.30
C ASP A 201 7.03 -5.80 -3.52
N ALA A 202 6.61 -6.72 -2.64
CA ALA A 202 7.07 -8.10 -2.74
C ALA A 202 6.04 -9.13 -2.26
N ILE A 203 6.15 -10.36 -2.77
CA ILE A 203 5.41 -11.52 -2.29
C ILE A 203 6.39 -12.42 -1.55
N ILE A 204 6.14 -12.62 -0.26
CA ILE A 204 7.05 -13.29 0.68
C ILE A 204 6.51 -14.67 1.01
N ASP A 205 7.35 -15.70 0.91
CA ASP A 205 7.04 -17.09 1.22
C ASP A 205 7.00 -17.39 2.74
N ALA A 206 6.75 -18.65 3.09
CA ALA A 206 6.72 -19.11 4.47
C ALA A 206 8.07 -18.99 5.20
N ASN A 207 9.17 -18.89 4.49
CA ASN A 207 10.53 -18.80 5.02
C ASN A 207 11.07 -17.36 5.08
N GLY A 208 10.25 -16.39 4.64
CA GLY A 208 10.66 -14.98 4.56
C GLY A 208 11.46 -14.63 3.31
N ASN A 209 11.46 -15.50 2.28
CA ASN A 209 12.10 -15.22 1.00
C ASN A 209 11.12 -14.56 0.04
N ALA A 210 11.61 -13.65 -0.78
CA ALA A 210 10.81 -13.02 -1.82
C ALA A 210 10.67 -13.96 -3.03
N LEU A 211 9.43 -14.29 -3.40
CA LEU A 211 9.09 -14.96 -4.65
C LEU A 211 9.01 -13.98 -5.82
N PHE A 212 8.73 -12.73 -5.51
CA PHE A 212 8.65 -11.62 -6.46
C PHE A 212 9.00 -10.33 -5.76
N GLU A 213 9.64 -9.40 -6.48
CA GLU A 213 10.04 -8.08 -5.99
C GLU A 213 9.87 -7.03 -7.09
N SER A 214 9.39 -5.86 -6.72
CA SER A 214 9.19 -4.70 -7.61
C SER A 214 9.43 -3.39 -6.87
N MET A 215 9.56 -2.30 -7.63
CA MET A 215 9.64 -0.93 -7.11
C MET A 215 8.56 -0.07 -7.76
N THR A 216 7.83 0.67 -6.94
CA THR A 216 6.94 1.73 -7.42
C THR A 216 7.43 3.07 -6.91
N VAL A 217 7.29 4.13 -7.72
CA VAL A 217 7.80 5.47 -7.41
C VAL A 217 6.68 6.49 -7.54
N TRP A 218 6.52 7.33 -6.50
CA TRP A 218 5.54 8.42 -6.43
C TRP A 218 6.25 9.79 -6.39
N PRO A 219 6.49 10.45 -7.56
CA PRO A 219 7.24 11.71 -7.63
C PRO A 219 6.63 12.84 -6.81
N PRO A 220 5.30 13.13 -6.85
CA PRO A 220 4.67 13.99 -5.85
C PRO A 220 4.22 13.14 -4.66
N SER A 221 4.39 13.65 -3.44
CA SER A 221 3.88 12.96 -2.26
C SER A 221 2.33 12.92 -2.27
N ILE A 222 1.75 11.83 -1.79
CA ILE A 222 0.28 11.72 -1.64
C ILE A 222 -0.27 12.88 -0.79
N MET A 223 0.48 13.34 0.21
CA MET A 223 0.12 14.49 1.04
C MET A 223 -0.03 15.76 0.20
N ASP A 224 0.92 16.05 -0.70
CA ASP A 224 0.85 17.23 -1.57
C ASP A 224 -0.29 17.11 -2.58
N ILE A 225 -0.49 15.93 -3.15
CA ILE A 225 -1.59 15.67 -4.09
C ILE A 225 -2.95 15.97 -3.46
N VAL A 226 -3.19 15.47 -2.25
CA VAL A 226 -4.47 15.66 -1.55
C VAL A 226 -4.64 17.10 -1.10
N ASN A 227 -3.62 17.68 -0.44
CA ASN A 227 -3.69 19.02 0.14
C ASN A 227 -3.74 20.13 -0.91
N LEU A 228 -3.01 19.97 -2.01
CA LEU A 228 -2.90 20.97 -3.10
C LEU A 228 -3.78 20.63 -4.30
N ARG A 229 -4.53 19.53 -4.25
CA ARG A 229 -5.36 19.01 -5.36
C ARG A 229 -4.57 18.85 -6.66
N LEU A 230 -3.32 18.40 -6.54
CA LEU A 230 -2.48 18.15 -7.71
C LEU A 230 -2.99 16.95 -8.51
N ASP A 231 -2.61 16.90 -9.78
CA ASP A 231 -2.78 15.70 -10.59
C ASP A 231 -1.81 14.62 -10.09
N LEU A 232 -2.29 13.38 -10.04
CA LEU A 232 -1.48 12.24 -9.61
C LEU A 232 -0.75 11.62 -10.79
N SER A 233 0.55 11.40 -10.62
CA SER A 233 1.33 10.47 -11.45
C SER A 233 2.23 9.62 -10.59
N TYR A 234 2.43 8.39 -10.99
CA TYR A 234 3.39 7.46 -10.40
C TYR A 234 3.73 6.36 -11.42
N TYR A 235 4.77 5.62 -11.17
CA TYR A 235 5.16 4.54 -12.08
C TYR A 235 5.74 3.35 -11.35
N VAL A 236 5.58 2.18 -11.93
CA VAL A 236 6.32 0.98 -11.58
C VAL A 236 7.60 0.98 -12.39
N ASP A 237 8.74 0.88 -11.71
CA ASP A 237 10.04 0.82 -12.36
C ASP A 237 10.24 -0.56 -13.02
N ARG A 238 10.94 -0.61 -14.14
CA ARG A 238 11.28 -1.85 -14.81
C ARG A 238 12.31 -2.68 -14.05
N GLU A 239 13.11 -2.04 -13.19
CA GLU A 239 14.18 -2.65 -12.42
C GLU A 239 14.16 -2.13 -10.99
N ILE A 240 14.50 -2.98 -10.02
CA ILE A 240 14.67 -2.60 -8.63
C ILE A 240 16.18 -2.44 -8.33
N PRO A 241 16.64 -1.26 -7.83
CA PRO A 241 18.03 -1.07 -7.42
C PRO A 241 18.43 -2.07 -6.33
N GLU A 242 19.65 -2.63 -6.41
CA GLU A 242 20.11 -3.64 -5.46
C GLU A 242 20.11 -3.12 -4.01
N SER A 243 20.45 -1.85 -3.80
CA SER A 243 20.39 -1.20 -2.48
C SER A 243 18.98 -1.19 -1.86
N LEU A 244 17.93 -0.97 -2.68
CA LEU A 244 16.54 -1.06 -2.22
C LEU A 244 16.12 -2.52 -1.98
N ARG A 245 16.54 -3.44 -2.85
CA ARG A 245 16.28 -4.87 -2.72
C ARG A 245 16.85 -5.42 -1.41
N GLU A 246 18.12 -5.14 -1.13
CA GLU A 246 18.76 -5.54 0.12
C GLU A 246 18.08 -4.93 1.36
N LEU A 247 17.71 -3.66 1.28
CA LEU A 247 17.02 -2.97 2.38
C LEU A 247 15.61 -3.53 2.60
N GLY A 248 14.87 -3.80 1.53
CA GLY A 248 13.55 -4.42 1.58
C GLY A 248 13.60 -5.81 2.22
N ARG A 249 14.51 -6.68 1.76
CA ARG A 249 14.72 -8.02 2.34
C ARG A 249 15.14 -7.95 3.82
N ARG A 250 16.00 -6.99 4.17
CA ARG A 250 16.40 -6.75 5.56
C ARG A 250 15.20 -6.30 6.41
N THR A 251 14.33 -5.47 5.86
CA THR A 251 13.08 -5.05 6.53
C THR A 251 12.14 -6.24 6.73
N VAL A 252 11.92 -7.07 5.71
CA VAL A 252 11.15 -8.31 5.82
C VAL A 252 11.66 -9.18 6.98
N LYS A 253 12.98 -9.36 7.06
CA LYS A 253 13.62 -10.14 8.13
C LYS A 253 13.45 -9.50 9.51
N ALA A 254 13.67 -8.19 9.63
CA ALA A 254 13.58 -7.46 10.90
C ALA A 254 12.16 -7.50 11.49
N PHE A 255 11.14 -7.39 10.64
CA PHE A 255 9.74 -7.49 11.04
C PHE A 255 9.24 -8.93 11.13
N GLY A 256 10.05 -9.94 10.75
CA GLY A 256 9.68 -11.34 10.73
C GLY A 256 8.43 -11.56 9.88
N ILE A 257 8.46 -11.14 8.63
CA ILE A 257 7.36 -11.23 7.68
C ILE A 257 7.43 -12.57 6.94
N TRP A 258 6.29 -13.23 6.79
CA TRP A 258 6.14 -14.47 6.01
C TRP A 258 4.72 -14.59 5.44
N ASN A 259 4.55 -15.38 4.38
CA ASN A 259 3.28 -15.71 3.75
C ASN A 259 2.45 -14.47 3.41
N ARG A 260 3.05 -13.47 2.69
CA ARG A 260 2.39 -12.19 2.57
C ARG A 260 2.79 -11.41 1.33
N PHE A 261 1.84 -10.64 0.80
CA PHE A 261 2.17 -9.49 -0.02
C PHE A 261 2.54 -8.32 0.91
N VAL A 262 3.61 -7.60 0.56
CA VAL A 262 4.05 -6.41 1.30
C VAL A 262 4.25 -5.22 0.38
N HIS A 263 4.02 -4.05 0.94
CA HIS A 263 4.26 -2.74 0.35
C HIS A 263 5.04 -1.93 1.39
N LEU A 264 6.37 -1.92 1.26
CA LEU A 264 7.26 -1.24 2.18
C LEU A 264 7.67 0.10 1.59
N GLU A 265 7.35 1.20 2.26
CA GLU A 265 7.62 2.54 1.76
C GLU A 265 8.96 3.08 2.26
N PHE A 266 9.66 3.79 1.36
CA PHE A 266 10.96 4.40 1.60
C PHE A 266 11.02 5.78 0.98
N PHE A 267 11.86 6.67 1.55
CA PHE A 267 12.38 7.84 0.86
C PHE A 267 13.67 7.48 0.17
N ARG A 268 13.82 7.86 -1.09
CA ARG A 268 15.12 7.97 -1.77
C ARG A 268 15.62 9.39 -1.55
N LEU A 269 16.65 9.57 -0.73
CA LEU A 269 17.15 10.88 -0.31
C LEU A 269 17.57 11.74 -1.51
N ASP A 270 17.15 13.01 -1.53
CA ASP A 270 17.57 14.01 -2.52
C ASP A 270 18.87 14.74 -2.15
N SER A 271 19.32 14.61 -0.91
CA SER A 271 20.51 15.24 -0.34
C SER A 271 21.08 14.39 0.79
N ASP A 272 22.35 14.65 1.13
CA ASP A 272 22.99 13.99 2.28
C ASP A 272 22.29 14.38 3.58
N ARG A 273 22.03 13.40 4.46
CA ARG A 273 21.40 13.59 5.75
C ARG A 273 22.21 12.91 6.84
N GLU A 274 22.67 13.70 7.80
CA GLU A 274 23.44 13.21 8.95
C GLU A 274 22.66 12.15 9.73
N GLY A 275 23.29 10.99 9.95
CA GLY A 275 22.69 9.87 10.66
C GLY A 275 21.67 9.04 9.88
N LEU A 276 21.33 9.42 8.64
CA LEU A 276 20.36 8.71 7.78
C LEU A 276 21.00 8.11 6.52
N GLY A 277 21.81 8.88 5.80
CA GLY A 277 22.45 8.42 4.56
C GLY A 277 22.88 9.56 3.65
N ARG A 278 23.36 9.21 2.47
CA ARG A 278 23.77 10.11 1.39
C ARG A 278 22.65 10.28 0.38
N LYS A 279 22.75 11.28 -0.48
CA LYS A 279 21.88 11.43 -1.64
C LYS A 279 21.79 10.12 -2.43
N GLY A 280 20.57 9.66 -2.68
CA GLY A 280 20.26 8.40 -3.36
C GLY A 280 20.11 7.18 -2.46
N ASP A 281 20.49 7.26 -1.18
CA ASP A 281 20.24 6.20 -0.21
C ASP A 281 18.76 6.15 0.18
N PHE A 282 18.31 4.97 0.65
CA PHE A 282 16.92 4.74 1.03
C PHE A 282 16.75 4.78 2.54
N VAL A 283 15.69 5.44 3.00
CA VAL A 283 15.31 5.61 4.40
C VAL A 283 13.88 5.12 4.58
N ALA A 284 13.64 4.20 5.52
CA ALA A 284 12.33 3.59 5.70
C ALA A 284 11.29 4.58 6.23
N LEU A 285 10.10 4.52 5.63
CA LEU A 285 8.94 5.33 5.97
C LEU A 285 7.87 4.51 6.70
N GLU A 286 7.35 3.45 6.07
CA GLU A 286 6.24 2.65 6.60
C GLU A 286 6.26 1.21 6.10
N VAL A 287 5.75 0.28 6.93
CA VAL A 287 5.54 -1.13 6.59
C VAL A 287 4.04 -1.38 6.41
N ASN A 288 3.64 -1.77 5.21
CA ASN A 288 2.27 -2.15 4.90
C ASN A 288 2.22 -3.64 4.53
N MET A 289 1.42 -4.42 5.27
CA MET A 289 1.30 -5.87 5.12
C MET A 289 0.21 -6.26 4.13
N ARG A 290 0.23 -5.66 2.97
CA ARG A 290 -0.75 -5.83 1.91
C ARG A 290 -0.17 -5.36 0.57
N PRO A 291 -0.82 -5.65 -0.57
CA PRO A 291 -0.47 -5.02 -1.85
C PRO A 291 -0.59 -3.48 -1.77
N ALA A 292 0.15 -2.78 -2.60
CA ALA A 292 -0.05 -1.34 -2.81
C ALA A 292 -1.50 -1.05 -3.25
N GLY A 293 -1.99 0.15 -2.93
CA GLY A 293 -3.37 0.54 -3.25
C GLY A 293 -3.60 0.87 -4.73
N GLY A 294 -4.86 1.17 -5.05
CA GLY A 294 -5.27 1.54 -6.41
C GLY A 294 -5.06 0.41 -7.41
N TYR A 295 -4.55 0.76 -8.58
CA TYR A 295 -4.23 -0.16 -9.67
C TYR A 295 -2.76 -0.62 -9.68
N THR A 296 -2.02 -0.38 -8.59
CA THR A 296 -0.59 -0.70 -8.54
C THR A 296 -0.28 -2.17 -8.78
N PRO A 297 -1.04 -3.17 -8.25
CA PRO A 297 -0.82 -4.58 -8.59
C PRO A 297 -0.97 -4.86 -10.09
N ASP A 298 -1.96 -4.25 -10.75
CA ASP A 298 -2.15 -4.39 -12.20
C ASP A 298 -1.00 -3.72 -12.98
N MET A 299 -0.54 -2.55 -12.51
CA MET A 299 0.63 -1.87 -13.11
C MET A 299 1.90 -2.69 -12.97
N ILE A 300 2.10 -3.39 -11.83
CA ILE A 300 3.20 -4.35 -11.66
C ILE A 300 3.11 -5.47 -12.69
N ASN A 301 1.90 -6.00 -12.93
CA ASN A 301 1.67 -7.02 -13.96
C ASN A 301 2.08 -6.51 -15.34
N TYR A 302 1.67 -5.30 -15.69
CA TYR A 302 2.03 -4.69 -16.96
C TYR A 302 3.53 -4.37 -17.07
N ALA A 303 4.15 -3.87 -15.98
CA ALA A 303 5.56 -3.53 -15.99
C ALA A 303 6.46 -4.76 -16.22
N HIS A 304 6.14 -5.87 -15.58
CA HIS A 304 7.00 -7.06 -15.60
C HIS A 304 6.46 -8.20 -16.45
N SER A 305 5.32 -8.02 -17.15
CA SER A 305 4.65 -9.04 -17.96
C SER A 305 4.42 -10.34 -17.17
N ILE A 306 3.81 -10.20 -15.99
CA ILE A 306 3.51 -11.28 -15.02
C ILE A 306 2.08 -11.15 -14.51
N ASP A 307 1.74 -11.99 -13.54
CA ASP A 307 0.50 -11.91 -12.78
C ASP A 307 0.79 -12.08 -11.26
N VAL A 308 0.85 -10.97 -10.52
CA VAL A 308 1.13 -10.98 -9.08
C VAL A 308 -0.01 -11.63 -8.29
N TYR A 309 -1.25 -11.58 -8.79
CA TYR A 309 -2.39 -12.24 -8.17
C TYR A 309 -2.19 -13.77 -8.19
N LYS A 310 -1.70 -14.27 -9.34
CA LYS A 310 -1.33 -15.69 -9.49
C LYS A 310 -0.14 -16.06 -8.62
N ILE A 311 0.94 -15.27 -8.61
CA ILE A 311 2.13 -15.55 -7.78
C ILE A 311 1.72 -15.64 -6.29
N TRP A 312 0.87 -14.72 -5.84
CA TRP A 312 0.38 -14.75 -4.47
C TRP A 312 -0.50 -15.98 -4.18
N ALA A 313 -1.40 -16.33 -5.09
CA ALA A 313 -2.25 -17.52 -4.94
C ALA A 313 -1.43 -18.83 -4.98
N ASP A 314 -0.38 -18.89 -5.81
CA ASP A 314 0.57 -20.00 -5.85
C ASP A 314 1.32 -20.14 -4.51
N MET A 315 1.81 -19.01 -3.97
CA MET A 315 2.44 -18.97 -2.65
C MET A 315 1.50 -19.52 -1.56
N VAL A 316 0.24 -19.11 -1.57
CA VAL A 316 -0.77 -19.59 -0.61
C VAL A 316 -1.01 -21.09 -0.76
N ALA A 317 -1.16 -21.59 -1.99
CA ALA A 317 -1.54 -22.97 -2.25
C ALA A 317 -0.36 -23.94 -2.15
N PHE A 318 0.82 -23.53 -2.61
CA PHE A 318 1.97 -24.43 -2.83
C PHE A 318 3.24 -24.00 -2.06
N GLY A 319 3.28 -22.77 -1.51
CA GLY A 319 4.45 -22.21 -0.86
C GLY A 319 5.52 -21.69 -1.83
N GLU A 320 5.30 -21.79 -3.13
CA GLU A 320 6.21 -21.39 -4.21
C GLU A 320 5.43 -20.90 -5.43
N SER A 321 6.09 -20.24 -6.38
CA SER A 321 5.52 -19.94 -7.69
C SER A 321 6.56 -20.21 -8.79
N GLN A 322 6.10 -20.73 -9.91
CA GLN A 322 6.92 -20.98 -11.10
C GLN A 322 6.85 -19.85 -12.12
N THR A 323 6.23 -18.73 -11.77
CA THR A 323 6.09 -17.58 -12.65
C THR A 323 7.45 -16.96 -12.91
N GLN A 324 7.76 -16.75 -14.20
CA GLN A 324 8.97 -16.07 -14.64
C GLN A 324 8.65 -14.66 -15.13
N LEU A 325 9.54 -13.72 -14.88
CA LEU A 325 9.43 -12.36 -15.42
C LEU A 325 9.47 -12.39 -16.93
N GLY A 326 8.55 -11.65 -17.55
CA GLY A 326 8.58 -11.43 -19.00
C GLY A 326 9.37 -10.17 -19.38
N VAL A 327 8.90 -9.47 -20.42
CA VAL A 327 9.49 -8.19 -20.84
C VAL A 327 9.27 -7.14 -19.76
N GLN A 328 10.37 -6.53 -19.31
CA GLN A 328 10.33 -5.51 -18.25
C GLN A 328 10.34 -4.10 -18.85
N LEU A 329 9.31 -3.34 -18.55
CA LEU A 329 9.09 -1.97 -19.02
C LEU A 329 8.69 -1.10 -17.82
N TYR A 330 8.79 0.21 -17.96
CA TYR A 330 8.08 1.13 -17.06
C TYR A 330 6.58 1.01 -17.30
N CYS A 331 5.80 1.00 -16.23
CA CYS A 331 4.36 1.19 -16.31
C CYS A 331 4.00 2.48 -15.60
N ALA A 332 3.60 3.50 -16.36
CA ALA A 332 3.34 4.84 -15.86
C ALA A 332 1.84 5.15 -15.82
N PHE A 333 1.39 5.66 -14.68
CA PHE A 333 0.04 6.17 -14.45
C PHE A 333 0.08 7.69 -14.42
N ALA A 334 -0.87 8.33 -15.09
CA ALA A 334 -1.16 9.75 -14.96
C ALA A 334 -2.67 9.98 -14.97
N SER A 335 -3.15 10.82 -14.06
CA SER A 335 -4.58 11.13 -13.98
C SER A 335 -4.86 12.62 -14.19
N ARG A 336 -6.11 12.92 -14.52
CA ARG A 336 -6.63 14.29 -14.68
C ARG A 336 -7.80 14.55 -13.74
N ARG A 337 -7.93 15.80 -13.33
CA ARG A 337 -9.07 16.29 -12.54
C ARG A 337 -9.99 17.11 -13.43
N ASP A 338 -11.30 16.84 -13.35
CA ASP A 338 -12.31 17.54 -14.16
C ASP A 338 -12.38 19.06 -13.88
N ILE A 339 -11.79 19.49 -12.76
CA ILE A 339 -11.73 20.95 -12.41
C ILE A 339 -10.68 21.74 -13.18
N TYR A 340 -9.78 21.06 -13.91
CA TYR A 340 -8.72 21.71 -14.67
C TYR A 340 -8.95 21.64 -16.17
N GLN A 341 -8.42 22.62 -16.90
CA GLN A 341 -8.37 22.61 -18.36
C GLN A 341 -6.97 22.22 -18.81
N TYR A 342 -6.87 21.14 -19.56
CA TYR A 342 -5.60 20.63 -20.07
C TYR A 342 -5.32 21.11 -21.48
N LEU A 343 -4.03 21.27 -21.82
CA LEU A 343 -3.59 21.70 -23.14
C LEU A 343 -3.97 20.67 -24.21
N HIS A 344 -3.80 19.41 -23.90
CA HIS A 344 -4.08 18.30 -24.79
C HIS A 344 -5.42 17.63 -24.45
N SER A 345 -6.26 17.36 -25.46
CA SER A 345 -7.54 16.69 -25.26
C SER A 345 -7.36 15.21 -24.89
N HIS A 346 -8.45 14.56 -24.49
CA HIS A 346 -8.48 13.10 -24.27
C HIS A 346 -8.09 12.34 -25.55
N GLU A 347 -8.64 12.74 -26.69
CA GLU A 347 -8.39 12.13 -27.99
C GLU A 347 -6.94 12.29 -28.43
N GLU A 348 -6.29 13.42 -28.11
CA GLU A 348 -4.88 13.64 -28.40
C GLU A 348 -3.98 12.74 -27.54
N VAL A 349 -4.34 12.49 -26.26
CA VAL A 349 -3.63 11.52 -25.42
C VAL A 349 -3.75 10.11 -26.01
N LEU A 350 -4.97 9.70 -26.43
CA LEU A 350 -5.19 8.39 -27.06
C LEU A 350 -4.47 8.29 -28.40
N ALA A 351 -4.45 9.34 -29.22
CA ALA A 351 -3.75 9.36 -30.49
C ALA A 351 -2.23 9.20 -30.34
N ARG A 352 -1.64 9.79 -29.28
CA ARG A 352 -0.18 9.75 -29.05
C ARG A 352 0.29 8.48 -28.36
N TYR A 353 -0.52 7.93 -27.43
CA TYR A 353 -0.09 6.84 -26.54
C TYR A 353 -0.95 5.59 -26.62
N GLY A 354 -2.00 5.57 -27.47
CA GLY A 354 -2.97 4.48 -27.50
C GLY A 354 -2.39 3.09 -27.79
N ASP A 355 -1.35 3.01 -28.59
CA ASP A 355 -0.61 1.77 -28.91
C ASP A 355 0.18 1.21 -27.71
N ARG A 356 0.45 2.03 -26.71
CA ARG A 356 1.15 1.69 -25.46
C ARG A 356 0.23 1.72 -24.24
N MET A 357 -1.03 2.12 -24.44
CA MET A 357 -2.05 2.21 -23.39
C MET A 357 -2.46 0.82 -22.91
N VAL A 358 -2.41 0.59 -21.60
CA VAL A 358 -2.85 -0.66 -20.98
C VAL A 358 -4.12 -0.48 -20.15
N MET A 359 -4.36 0.75 -19.66
CA MET A 359 -5.61 1.11 -18.97
C MET A 359 -5.97 2.56 -19.27
N CYS A 360 -7.26 2.81 -19.50
CA CYS A 360 -7.80 4.17 -19.69
C CYS A 360 -9.25 4.18 -19.23
N GLU A 361 -9.50 4.73 -18.05
CA GLU A 361 -10.82 4.64 -17.41
C GLU A 361 -11.19 5.92 -16.67
N ARG A 362 -12.49 6.10 -16.46
CA ARG A 362 -13.01 7.04 -15.47
C ARG A 362 -12.92 6.40 -14.09
N MET A 363 -12.25 7.09 -13.16
CA MET A 363 -12.07 6.59 -11.80
C MET A 363 -13.41 6.52 -11.06
N PRO A 364 -13.66 5.44 -10.30
CA PRO A 364 -14.78 5.38 -9.37
C PRO A 364 -14.75 6.58 -8.41
N GLU A 365 -15.90 7.11 -8.03
CA GLU A 365 -16.04 8.30 -7.19
C GLU A 365 -15.25 8.18 -5.86
N LEU A 366 -15.24 6.97 -5.29
CA LEU A 366 -14.51 6.66 -4.05
C LEU A 366 -13.00 6.97 -4.14
N PHE A 367 -12.39 6.82 -5.31
CA PHE A 367 -10.96 7.08 -5.54
C PHE A 367 -10.69 8.46 -6.12
N SER A 368 -11.70 9.15 -6.65
CA SER A 368 -11.52 10.38 -7.42
C SER A 368 -10.87 11.51 -6.63
N ALA A 369 -11.12 11.59 -5.33
CA ALA A 369 -10.52 12.61 -4.46
C ALA A 369 -8.99 12.50 -4.42
N ALA A 370 -8.44 11.30 -4.28
CA ALA A 370 -7.01 11.05 -4.24
C ALA A 370 -6.40 10.87 -5.63
N MET A 371 -7.08 10.16 -6.53
CA MET A 371 -6.51 9.67 -7.79
C MET A 371 -6.95 10.46 -9.04
N GLY A 372 -7.79 11.52 -8.92
CA GLY A 372 -8.35 12.24 -10.07
C GLY A 372 -9.54 11.50 -10.69
N GLN A 373 -10.15 12.06 -11.77
CA GLN A 373 -11.36 11.53 -12.39
C GLN A 373 -11.12 10.73 -13.66
N GLN A 374 -10.12 11.10 -14.47
CA GLN A 374 -9.72 10.37 -15.68
C GLN A 374 -8.31 9.84 -15.52
N MET A 375 -8.10 8.55 -15.73
CA MET A 375 -6.77 7.95 -15.69
C MET A 375 -6.30 7.45 -17.04
N TYR A 376 -4.97 7.40 -17.18
CA TYR A 376 -4.24 6.81 -18.30
C TYR A 376 -3.07 6.01 -17.74
N THR A 377 -2.89 4.80 -18.20
CA THR A 377 -1.75 3.95 -17.82
C THR A 377 -1.11 3.37 -19.06
N VAL A 378 0.20 3.55 -19.18
CA VAL A 378 0.97 3.18 -20.39
C VAL A 378 2.19 2.36 -20.03
N ARG A 379 2.68 1.52 -20.98
CA ARG A 379 3.96 0.82 -20.90
C ARG A 379 5.00 1.55 -21.75
N LEU A 380 6.17 1.85 -21.16
CA LEU A 380 7.21 2.68 -21.78
C LEU A 380 8.58 2.04 -21.58
N GLN A 381 9.52 2.34 -22.51
CA GLN A 381 10.84 1.72 -22.50
C GLN A 381 11.86 2.50 -21.65
N THR A 382 11.71 3.82 -21.59
CA THR A 382 12.69 4.71 -20.95
C THR A 382 12.03 5.68 -19.98
N MET A 383 12.80 6.19 -19.02
CA MET A 383 12.36 7.22 -18.09
C MET A 383 12.05 8.56 -18.80
N GLU A 384 12.73 8.85 -19.91
CA GLU A 384 12.43 10.03 -20.72
C GLU A 384 11.01 9.95 -21.29
N GLU A 385 10.60 8.77 -21.81
CA GLU A 385 9.22 8.54 -22.27
C GLU A 385 8.21 8.65 -21.13
N VAL A 386 8.56 8.22 -19.90
CA VAL A 386 7.69 8.39 -18.71
C VAL A 386 7.48 9.87 -18.42
N ASN A 387 8.56 10.66 -18.39
CA ASN A 387 8.49 12.09 -18.14
C ASN A 387 7.70 12.83 -19.24
N ASP A 388 7.91 12.48 -20.50
CA ASP A 388 7.16 13.01 -21.65
C ASP A 388 5.66 12.70 -21.55
N PHE A 389 5.33 11.47 -21.16
CA PHE A 389 3.94 11.05 -20.98
C PHE A 389 3.26 11.84 -19.86
N VAL A 390 3.89 11.91 -18.68
CA VAL A 390 3.34 12.64 -17.54
C VAL A 390 3.17 14.12 -17.87
N SER A 391 4.17 14.76 -18.47
CA SER A 391 4.09 16.15 -18.88
C SER A 391 2.94 16.38 -19.88
N PHE A 392 2.85 15.56 -20.93
CA PHE A 392 1.80 15.67 -21.95
C PHE A 392 0.39 15.50 -21.36
N VAL A 393 0.21 14.57 -20.41
CA VAL A 393 -1.09 14.37 -19.76
C VAL A 393 -1.43 15.54 -18.83
N HIS A 394 -0.47 16.10 -18.11
CA HIS A 394 -0.69 17.10 -17.06
C HIS A 394 -0.57 18.55 -17.53
N ASP A 395 -0.10 18.84 -18.75
CA ASP A 395 0.01 20.20 -19.26
C ASP A 395 -1.33 20.93 -19.26
N LYS A 396 -1.39 22.06 -18.54
CA LYS A 396 -2.62 22.84 -18.34
C LYS A 396 -2.62 24.09 -19.23
N LYS A 397 -3.80 24.50 -19.65
CA LYS A 397 -3.99 25.82 -20.25
C LYS A 397 -3.74 26.88 -19.18
N LEU A 398 -2.96 27.89 -19.55
CA LEU A 398 -2.68 29.07 -18.70
C LEU A 398 -3.94 29.90 -18.48
#